data_b8bc9a0f1cb1043a4b9513fb170cb7f9
#
_entry.id   b8bc9a0f1cb1043a4b9513fb170cb7f9
#
_cell.length_a   1.000
_cell.length_b   1.000
_cell.length_c   1.000
_cell.angle_alpha   90.00
_cell.angle_beta   90.00
_cell.angle_gamma   90.00
#
_symmetry.space_group_name_H-M   'P 1'
#
loop_
_entity.id
_entity.type
_entity.pdbx_description
1 polymer ?
#
loop_
_entity_poly.entity_id
_entity_poly.type
_entity_poly.pdbx_seq_one_letter_code
_entity_poly.pdbx_strand_id
1 'polypeptide(L)'
;MRFEFRMGIEMDTDDNAESLEFTGERFTPECVREIRYEHLHRYAFARELVRGRAVLDAACGEGYGAALLAATAATVVGVDLSAETVAHARERYAAPNLSFQAADCLHLPHADAVFDCVVSFETLEHLADHDGLLREFRRVLKPHGWLLVSSPDKAVYSEQQQNRNEYHVRELYRPELEALLRAHFPAYRLWGQRLLFHSAIWQLPHTEEAAAAGSGTPAFLQQSGGAIEPRPEPGHDPVYFLALCAANAADLPQPPAALSLFDDADESVYAHYYHEIRKNMAAGALLADRDRELARLRAELEAATGGTAGSDAGRADRRSWWRRLLGIDS
;
A
#
# COMPACT_ATOMS: atom_id res chain seq x y z
N MET A 1 -31.02 8.69 -8.44
CA MET A 1 -31.06 8.54 -6.98
C MET A 1 -29.66 8.92 -6.51
N ARG A 2 -29.47 10.16 -6.05
CA ARG A 2 -28.16 10.61 -5.55
C ARG A 2 -27.96 10.02 -4.16
N PHE A 3 -27.01 9.13 -3.97
CA PHE A 3 -26.55 8.72 -2.67
C PHE A 3 -25.61 9.82 -2.14
N GLU A 4 -26.11 10.68 -1.28
CA GLU A 4 -25.28 11.55 -0.47
C GLU A 4 -24.63 10.68 0.63
N PHE A 5 -23.40 10.25 0.39
CA PHE A 5 -22.52 9.68 1.40
C PHE A 5 -21.90 10.84 2.20
N ARG A 6 -22.61 11.33 3.21
CA ARG A 6 -21.92 12.05 4.29
C ARG A 6 -21.21 11.02 5.17
N MET A 7 -19.89 10.94 5.04
CA MET A 7 -19.05 10.33 6.07
C MET A 7 -19.16 11.20 7.32
N GLY A 8 -20.03 10.81 8.24
CA GLY A 8 -20.23 11.50 9.52
C GLY A 8 -19.20 11.08 10.58
N ILE A 9 -17.93 11.03 10.21
CA ILE A 9 -16.82 11.09 11.14
C ILE A 9 -16.06 12.34 10.72
N GLU A 10 -16.36 13.46 11.34
CA GLU A 10 -15.41 14.57 11.43
C GLU A 10 -14.20 13.95 12.15
N MET A 11 -13.14 13.68 11.39
CA MET A 11 -11.84 13.46 11.98
C MET A 11 -11.42 14.84 12.48
N ASP A 12 -11.73 15.10 13.74
CA ASP A 12 -11.30 16.30 14.43
C ASP A 12 -9.77 16.25 14.42
N THR A 13 -9.16 17.05 13.55
CA THR A 13 -7.73 17.29 13.56
C THR A 13 -7.45 18.26 14.69
N ASP A 14 -7.65 17.83 15.93
CA ASP A 14 -7.16 18.55 17.07
C ASP A 14 -5.63 18.42 17.08
N ASP A 15 -4.95 19.48 16.66
CA ASP A 15 -3.49 19.60 16.54
C ASP A 15 -2.72 19.40 17.86
N ASN A 16 -3.39 18.95 18.93
CA ASN A 16 -2.84 18.81 20.28
C ASN A 16 -2.77 17.36 20.81
N ALA A 17 -3.19 16.33 20.07
CA ALA A 17 -2.91 14.96 20.45
C ALA A 17 -1.46 14.62 20.04
N GLU A 18 -0.62 14.21 21.00
CA GLU A 18 0.73 13.69 20.70
C GLU A 18 0.58 12.57 19.67
N SER A 19 1.02 12.83 18.43
CA SER A 19 1.03 11.82 17.38
C SER A 19 2.05 10.74 17.76
N LEU A 20 1.68 9.47 17.62
CA LEU A 20 2.66 8.38 17.74
C LEU A 20 3.79 8.61 16.75
N GLU A 21 5.04 8.38 17.20
CA GLU A 21 6.19 8.49 16.34
C GLU A 21 6.05 7.52 15.15
N PHE A 22 6.21 8.04 13.94
CA PHE A 22 6.19 7.23 12.72
C PHE A 22 7.43 6.35 12.68
N THR A 23 7.26 5.06 12.96
CA THR A 23 8.35 4.07 12.99
C THR A 23 8.75 3.55 11.60
N GLY A 24 8.08 3.97 10.54
CA GLY A 24 8.25 3.43 9.18
C GLY A 24 7.40 2.18 8.90
N GLU A 25 6.83 1.56 9.92
CA GLU A 25 6.06 0.32 9.85
C GLU A 25 4.57 0.53 10.05
N ARG A 26 4.21 1.47 10.93
CA ARG A 26 2.82 1.70 11.31
C ARG A 26 2.21 2.84 10.50
N PHE A 27 1.12 2.53 9.80
CA PHE A 27 0.31 3.58 9.19
C PHE A 27 -0.40 4.38 10.29
N THR A 28 -0.37 5.71 10.17
CA THR A 28 -1.19 6.64 10.96
C THR A 28 -2.01 7.52 10.01
N PRO A 29 -3.17 8.08 10.44
CA PRO A 29 -3.99 8.95 9.58
C PRO A 29 -3.27 10.18 9.05
N GLU A 30 -2.16 10.58 9.70
CA GLU A 30 -1.27 11.66 9.28
C GLU A 30 -0.39 11.26 8.09
N CYS A 31 -0.23 9.96 7.83
CA CYS A 31 0.44 9.49 6.61
C CYS A 31 -0.30 10.02 5.39
N VAL A 32 0.47 10.48 4.43
CA VAL A 32 -0.04 11.09 3.19
C VAL A 32 0.29 10.21 2.00
N ARG A 33 -0.35 10.49 0.86
CA ARG A 33 -0.06 9.87 -0.44
C ARG A 33 -0.50 8.41 -0.53
N GLU A 34 0.33 7.60 -1.20
CA GLU A 34 0.03 6.25 -1.67
C GLU A 34 -0.42 5.31 -0.55
N ILE A 35 0.32 5.27 0.55
CA ILE A 35 0.05 4.37 1.68
C ILE A 35 -1.33 4.64 2.31
N ARG A 36 -1.73 5.92 2.35
CA ARG A 36 -3.04 6.31 2.88
C ARG A 36 -4.18 5.74 2.02
N TYR A 37 -4.06 5.84 0.69
CA TYR A 37 -5.07 5.32 -0.22
C TYR A 37 -5.24 3.81 -0.08
N GLU A 38 -4.13 3.08 -0.04
CA GLU A 38 -4.14 1.63 0.04
C GLU A 38 -4.77 1.15 1.34
N HIS A 39 -4.38 1.73 2.47
CA HIS A 39 -4.91 1.38 3.78
C HIS A 39 -6.39 1.77 3.94
N LEU A 40 -6.77 3.00 3.64
CA LEU A 40 -8.17 3.44 3.74
C LEU A 40 -9.08 2.64 2.81
N HIS A 41 -8.62 2.29 1.60
CA HIS A 41 -9.40 1.49 0.67
C HIS A 41 -9.71 0.09 1.22
N ARG A 42 -8.73 -0.58 1.82
CA ARG A 42 -8.95 -1.90 2.46
C ARG A 42 -10.02 -1.83 3.54
N TYR A 43 -9.95 -0.83 4.42
CA TYR A 43 -10.96 -0.66 5.47
C TYR A 43 -12.31 -0.20 4.92
N ALA A 44 -12.37 0.65 3.92
CA ALA A 44 -13.61 1.01 3.24
C ALA A 44 -14.29 -0.19 2.58
N PHE A 45 -13.52 -1.08 1.95
CA PHE A 45 -14.00 -2.35 1.40
C PHE A 45 -14.53 -3.27 2.50
N ALA A 46 -13.79 -3.43 3.60
CA ALA A 46 -14.17 -4.25 4.76
C ALA A 46 -15.46 -3.74 5.43
N ARG A 47 -15.63 -2.41 5.55
CA ARG A 47 -16.74 -1.78 6.25
C ARG A 47 -18.12 -2.22 5.75
N GLU A 48 -18.24 -2.46 4.45
CA GLU A 48 -19.50 -2.94 3.87
C GLU A 48 -19.77 -4.41 4.20
N LEU A 49 -18.74 -5.22 4.36
CA LEU A 49 -18.84 -6.64 4.69
C LEU A 49 -19.17 -6.89 6.16
N VAL A 50 -18.71 -6.01 7.07
CA VAL A 50 -18.84 -6.17 8.52
C VAL A 50 -20.16 -5.64 9.09
N ARG A 51 -21.06 -5.13 8.28
CA ARG A 51 -22.31 -4.51 8.71
C ARG A 51 -23.10 -5.41 9.66
N GLY A 52 -23.36 -4.90 10.90
CA GLY A 52 -24.11 -5.62 11.92
C GLY A 52 -23.41 -6.84 12.52
N ARG A 53 -22.09 -7.00 12.36
CA ARG A 53 -21.28 -8.13 12.80
C ARG A 53 -20.48 -7.82 14.05
N ALA A 54 -20.14 -8.87 14.82
CA ALA A 54 -19.11 -8.82 15.85
C ALA A 54 -17.73 -9.07 15.19
N VAL A 55 -16.88 -8.05 15.23
CA VAL A 55 -15.62 -7.97 14.47
C VAL A 55 -14.42 -7.99 15.41
N LEU A 56 -13.39 -8.77 15.04
CA LEU A 56 -12.05 -8.62 15.55
C LEU A 56 -11.21 -7.92 14.45
N ASP A 57 -10.58 -6.79 14.78
CA ASP A 57 -9.56 -6.14 13.96
C ASP A 57 -8.18 -6.51 14.55
N ALA A 58 -7.52 -7.47 13.92
CA ALA A 58 -6.29 -8.09 14.43
C ALA A 58 -5.05 -7.40 13.86
N ALA A 59 -4.14 -6.98 14.74
CA ALA A 59 -3.04 -6.06 14.49
C ALA A 59 -3.56 -4.69 14.00
N CYS A 60 -4.48 -4.11 14.80
CA CYS A 60 -5.21 -2.90 14.42
C CYS A 60 -4.36 -1.62 14.40
N GLY A 61 -3.09 -1.71 14.81
CA GLY A 61 -2.19 -0.57 14.89
C GLY A 61 -2.78 0.58 15.72
N GLU A 62 -2.72 1.78 15.20
CA GLU A 62 -3.16 3.02 15.83
C GLU A 62 -4.68 3.09 16.05
N GLY A 63 -5.47 2.18 15.43
CA GLY A 63 -6.89 2.00 15.71
C GLY A 63 -7.85 2.71 14.75
N TYR A 64 -7.37 3.51 13.80
CA TYR A 64 -8.22 4.21 12.82
C TYR A 64 -9.11 3.25 12.02
N GLY A 65 -8.56 2.07 11.66
CA GLY A 65 -9.28 1.05 10.91
C GLY A 65 -10.43 0.45 11.71
N ALA A 66 -10.18 0.08 12.97
CA ALA A 66 -11.21 -0.40 13.88
C ALA A 66 -12.32 0.64 14.07
N ALA A 67 -11.98 1.94 14.15
CA ALA A 67 -12.95 3.02 14.22
C ALA A 67 -13.81 3.12 12.94
N LEU A 68 -13.20 2.96 11.75
CA LEU A 68 -13.95 2.92 10.49
C LEU A 68 -14.92 1.72 10.42
N LEU A 69 -14.51 0.55 10.90
CA LEU A 69 -15.38 -0.63 10.96
C LEU A 69 -16.52 -0.44 11.96
N ALA A 70 -16.27 0.21 13.10
CA ALA A 70 -17.27 0.45 14.13
C ALA A 70 -18.47 1.29 13.63
N ALA A 71 -18.28 2.07 12.56
CA ALA A 71 -19.38 2.84 11.95
C ALA A 71 -20.52 1.97 11.41
N THR A 72 -20.28 0.70 11.08
CA THR A 72 -21.29 -0.21 10.51
C THR A 72 -21.41 -1.53 11.26
N ALA A 73 -20.38 -1.96 11.97
CA ALA A 73 -20.37 -3.19 12.75
C ALA A 73 -21.27 -3.11 13.99
N ALA A 74 -21.72 -4.25 14.49
CA ALA A 74 -22.42 -4.32 15.78
C ALA A 74 -21.45 -4.05 16.95
N THR A 75 -20.29 -4.70 16.92
CA THR A 75 -19.19 -4.50 17.87
C THR A 75 -17.85 -4.68 17.17
N VAL A 76 -16.82 -3.93 17.61
CA VAL A 76 -15.44 -4.08 17.16
C VAL A 76 -14.52 -4.19 18.35
N VAL A 77 -13.64 -5.17 18.31
CA VAL A 77 -12.50 -5.30 19.21
C VAL A 77 -11.24 -5.16 18.37
N GLY A 78 -10.47 -4.08 18.56
CA GLY A 78 -9.14 -3.92 17.99
C GLY A 78 -8.10 -4.56 18.91
N VAL A 79 -7.19 -5.34 18.36
CA VAL A 79 -6.05 -5.90 19.10
C VAL A 79 -4.74 -5.53 18.42
N ASP A 80 -3.76 -5.19 19.23
CA ASP A 80 -2.38 -4.93 18.80
C ASP A 80 -1.41 -5.44 19.87
N LEU A 81 -0.20 -5.82 19.46
CA LEU A 81 0.83 -6.31 20.38
C LEU A 81 1.33 -5.19 21.30
N SER A 82 1.41 -3.95 20.80
CA SER A 82 1.92 -2.79 21.53
C SER A 82 0.86 -2.23 22.50
N ALA A 83 1.12 -2.34 23.80
CA ALA A 83 0.26 -1.76 24.83
C ALA A 83 0.17 -0.21 24.72
N GLU A 84 1.27 0.44 24.27
CA GLU A 84 1.32 1.88 24.04
C GLU A 84 0.37 2.30 22.91
N THR A 85 0.43 1.59 21.79
CA THR A 85 -0.45 1.79 20.63
C THR A 85 -1.91 1.63 21.00
N VAL A 86 -2.21 0.58 21.80
CA VAL A 86 -3.57 0.32 22.30
C VAL A 86 -4.05 1.43 23.25
N ALA A 87 -3.16 1.96 24.10
CA ALA A 87 -3.50 3.09 24.97
C ALA A 87 -3.87 4.32 24.13
N HIS A 88 -3.04 4.66 23.14
CA HIS A 88 -3.31 5.74 22.20
C HIS A 88 -4.63 5.55 21.43
N ALA A 89 -4.90 4.33 20.91
CA ALA A 89 -6.14 4.01 20.21
C ALA A 89 -7.38 4.23 21.08
N ARG A 90 -7.32 3.87 22.37
CA ARG A 90 -8.41 4.08 23.34
C ARG A 90 -8.70 5.55 23.60
N GLU A 91 -7.67 6.38 23.63
CA GLU A 91 -7.81 7.82 23.85
C GLU A 91 -8.38 8.52 22.61
N ARG A 92 -7.90 8.11 21.43
CA ARG A 92 -8.23 8.77 20.17
C ARG A 92 -9.58 8.34 19.59
N TYR A 93 -9.93 7.06 19.73
CA TYR A 93 -11.12 6.49 19.09
C TYR A 93 -12.11 5.95 20.12
N ALA A 94 -13.06 6.77 20.53
CA ALA A 94 -14.09 6.38 21.46
C ALA A 94 -15.44 6.17 20.73
N ALA A 95 -15.98 4.95 20.79
CA ALA A 95 -17.34 4.65 20.33
C ALA A 95 -17.98 3.58 21.23
N PRO A 96 -19.32 3.59 21.41
CA PRO A 96 -19.99 2.66 22.32
C PRO A 96 -19.81 1.18 21.98
N ASN A 97 -19.53 0.88 20.70
CA ASN A 97 -19.36 -0.46 20.15
C ASN A 97 -17.90 -0.78 19.78
N LEU A 98 -16.93 0.03 20.22
CA LEU A 98 -15.51 -0.11 19.91
C LEU A 98 -14.71 -0.29 21.20
N SER A 99 -13.80 -1.26 21.21
CA SER A 99 -12.85 -1.48 22.31
C SER A 99 -11.50 -1.92 21.76
N PHE A 100 -10.42 -1.66 22.53
CA PHE A 100 -9.07 -2.03 22.15
C PHE A 100 -8.39 -2.84 23.25
N GLN A 101 -7.57 -3.83 22.88
CA GLN A 101 -6.88 -4.71 23.83
C GLN A 101 -5.47 -5.02 23.34
N ALA A 102 -4.49 -4.96 24.24
CA ALA A 102 -3.13 -5.43 23.93
C ALA A 102 -3.12 -6.96 23.94
N ALA A 103 -2.75 -7.56 22.80
CA ALA A 103 -2.70 -9.01 22.65
C ALA A 103 -1.79 -9.41 21.47
N ASP A 104 -1.20 -10.61 21.59
CA ASP A 104 -0.52 -11.30 20.51
C ASP A 104 -1.55 -12.01 19.62
N CYS A 105 -1.52 -11.74 18.30
CA CYS A 105 -2.42 -12.38 17.35
C CYS A 105 -2.22 -13.90 17.23
N LEU A 106 -1.08 -14.43 17.67
CA LEU A 106 -0.84 -15.88 17.78
C LEU A 106 -1.49 -16.50 19.02
N HIS A 107 -1.90 -15.69 20.02
CA HIS A 107 -2.43 -16.13 21.31
C HIS A 107 -3.52 -15.16 21.79
N LEU A 108 -4.64 -15.09 21.07
CA LEU A 108 -5.72 -14.15 21.37
C LEU A 108 -6.41 -14.49 22.69
N PRO A 109 -6.63 -13.51 23.60
CA PRO A 109 -7.27 -13.74 24.89
C PRO A 109 -8.81 -13.83 24.80
N HIS A 110 -9.30 -14.41 23.71
CA HIS A 110 -10.72 -14.56 23.44
C HIS A 110 -11.10 -16.04 23.43
N ALA A 111 -12.33 -16.35 23.83
CA ALA A 111 -12.86 -17.69 23.74
C ALA A 111 -13.04 -18.12 22.27
N ASP A 112 -13.24 -19.42 22.06
CA ASP A 112 -13.55 -19.98 20.75
C ASP A 112 -14.92 -19.46 20.27
N ALA A 113 -15.05 -19.25 18.96
CA ALA A 113 -16.31 -18.94 18.29
C ALA A 113 -17.01 -17.66 18.79
N VAL A 114 -16.27 -16.59 19.04
CA VAL A 114 -16.81 -15.30 19.54
C VAL A 114 -17.16 -14.35 18.40
N PHE A 115 -16.34 -14.29 17.34
CA PHE A 115 -16.45 -13.28 16.29
C PHE A 115 -17.19 -13.80 15.06
N ASP A 116 -17.99 -12.94 14.44
CA ASP A 116 -18.59 -13.22 13.13
C ASP A 116 -17.56 -13.05 12.03
N CYS A 117 -16.59 -12.15 12.19
CA CYS A 117 -15.51 -11.94 11.26
C CYS A 117 -14.23 -11.44 11.95
N VAL A 118 -13.10 -11.80 11.34
CA VAL A 118 -11.77 -11.27 11.64
C VAL A 118 -11.31 -10.47 10.44
N VAL A 119 -10.80 -9.26 10.68
CA VAL A 119 -10.10 -8.41 9.71
C VAL A 119 -8.65 -8.31 10.17
N SER A 120 -7.69 -8.52 9.27
CA SER A 120 -6.25 -8.42 9.58
C SER A 120 -5.52 -7.98 8.33
N PHE A 121 -5.02 -6.76 8.34
CA PHE A 121 -4.35 -6.18 7.19
C PHE A 121 -2.87 -5.94 7.47
N GLU A 122 -2.01 -6.30 6.51
CA GLU A 122 -0.56 -6.13 6.59
C GLU A 122 0.01 -6.68 7.92
N THR A 123 -0.22 -7.97 8.15
CA THR A 123 0.18 -8.66 9.38
C THR A 123 0.94 -9.95 9.09
N LEU A 124 0.52 -10.71 8.08
CA LEU A 124 1.12 -12.00 7.73
C LEU A 124 2.63 -11.89 7.53
N GLU A 125 3.08 -10.89 6.80
CA GLU A 125 4.48 -10.65 6.44
C GLU A 125 5.39 -10.39 7.64
N HIS A 126 4.83 -9.93 8.77
CA HIS A 126 5.58 -9.64 10.00
C HIS A 126 5.76 -10.87 10.89
N LEU A 127 5.16 -12.01 10.57
CA LEU A 127 5.19 -13.22 11.37
C LEU A 127 5.88 -14.37 10.65
N ALA A 128 6.61 -15.21 11.41
CA ALA A 128 7.19 -16.44 10.88
C ALA A 128 6.17 -17.60 10.85
N ASP A 129 5.26 -17.66 11.82
CA ASP A 129 4.25 -18.73 11.99
C ASP A 129 2.89 -18.32 11.40
N HIS A 130 2.80 -18.34 10.08
CA HIS A 130 1.55 -18.07 9.35
C HIS A 130 0.46 -19.10 9.67
N ASP A 131 0.84 -20.37 9.83
CA ASP A 131 -0.10 -21.44 10.18
C ASP A 131 -0.68 -21.24 11.59
N GLY A 132 0.13 -20.80 12.54
CA GLY A 132 -0.29 -20.44 13.91
C GLY A 132 -1.32 -19.33 13.88
N LEU A 133 -1.03 -18.26 13.13
CA LEU A 133 -1.93 -17.10 13.00
C LEU A 133 -3.30 -17.52 12.44
N LEU A 134 -3.32 -18.26 11.33
CA LEU A 134 -4.59 -18.65 10.72
C LEU A 134 -5.38 -19.68 11.56
N ARG A 135 -4.69 -20.54 12.31
CA ARG A 135 -5.36 -21.42 13.30
C ARG A 135 -6.02 -20.62 14.39
N GLU A 136 -5.34 -19.58 14.91
CA GLU A 136 -5.88 -18.75 15.97
C GLU A 136 -7.06 -17.91 15.48
N PHE A 137 -6.98 -17.33 14.29
CA PHE A 137 -8.13 -16.67 13.67
C PHE A 137 -9.30 -17.63 13.47
N ARG A 138 -9.01 -18.86 13.01
CA ARG A 138 -10.04 -19.88 12.87
C ARG A 138 -10.70 -20.26 14.19
N ARG A 139 -9.94 -20.33 15.29
CA ARG A 139 -10.45 -20.67 16.63
C ARG A 139 -11.44 -19.62 17.14
N VAL A 140 -11.12 -18.34 17.00
CA VAL A 140 -11.98 -17.26 17.52
C VAL A 140 -13.19 -16.98 16.63
N LEU A 141 -13.17 -17.40 15.37
CA LEU A 141 -14.28 -17.27 14.44
C LEU A 141 -15.42 -18.25 14.78
N LYS A 142 -16.64 -17.76 14.73
CA LYS A 142 -17.84 -18.62 14.79
C LYS A 142 -17.85 -19.64 13.64
N PRO A 143 -18.63 -20.72 13.70
CA PRO A 143 -18.67 -21.75 12.65
C PRO A 143 -18.95 -21.22 11.24
N HIS A 144 -19.79 -20.17 11.13
CA HIS A 144 -20.12 -19.49 9.86
C HIS A 144 -19.41 -18.13 9.72
N GLY A 145 -18.38 -17.92 10.50
CA GLY A 145 -17.55 -16.72 10.44
C GLY A 145 -16.57 -16.73 9.26
N TRP A 146 -16.05 -15.57 8.93
CA TRP A 146 -15.11 -15.38 7.84
C TRP A 146 -13.94 -14.48 8.21
N LEU A 147 -12.84 -14.64 7.49
CA LEU A 147 -11.61 -13.87 7.62
C LEU A 147 -11.44 -13.00 6.38
N LEU A 148 -11.07 -11.74 6.57
CA LEU A 148 -10.55 -10.87 5.53
C LEU A 148 -9.11 -10.49 5.89
N VAL A 149 -8.16 -10.90 5.05
CA VAL A 149 -6.72 -10.70 5.30
C VAL A 149 -6.06 -10.08 4.08
N SER A 150 -5.08 -9.20 4.30
CA SER A 150 -4.18 -8.73 3.25
C SER A 150 -2.73 -9.09 3.52
N SER A 151 -1.95 -9.11 2.45
CA SER A 151 -0.50 -9.34 2.47
C SER A 151 0.11 -8.81 1.17
N PRO A 152 1.34 -8.30 1.17
CA PRO A 152 2.02 -7.93 -0.05
C PRO A 152 2.28 -9.16 -0.94
N ASP A 153 2.28 -8.94 -2.27
CA ASP A 153 2.81 -9.92 -3.21
C ASP A 153 4.33 -9.77 -3.29
N LYS A 154 5.06 -10.75 -2.81
CA LYS A 154 6.53 -10.75 -2.82
C LYS A 154 7.12 -10.46 -4.19
N ALA A 155 6.53 -11.02 -5.25
CA ALA A 155 7.02 -10.85 -6.62
C ALA A 155 6.97 -9.38 -7.07
N VAL A 156 5.94 -8.64 -6.64
CA VAL A 156 5.75 -7.24 -7.04
C VAL A 156 6.33 -6.29 -6.01
N TYR A 157 5.96 -6.45 -4.74
CA TYR A 157 6.35 -5.54 -3.66
C TYR A 157 7.86 -5.52 -3.46
N SER A 158 8.49 -6.67 -3.23
CA SER A 158 9.93 -6.74 -2.94
C SER A 158 10.80 -6.89 -4.18
N GLU A 159 10.43 -7.72 -5.16
CA GLU A 159 11.31 -8.02 -6.28
C GLU A 159 11.21 -7.00 -7.42
N GLN A 160 9.99 -6.65 -7.88
CA GLN A 160 9.83 -5.70 -8.98
C GLN A 160 10.00 -4.25 -8.54
N GLN A 161 9.40 -3.86 -7.40
CA GLN A 161 9.49 -2.48 -6.89
C GLN A 161 10.75 -2.25 -6.06
N GLN A 162 11.50 -3.33 -5.74
CA GLN A 162 12.72 -3.27 -4.92
C GLN A 162 12.50 -2.65 -3.54
N ASN A 163 11.27 -2.77 -3.01
CA ASN A 163 10.98 -2.36 -1.65
C ASN A 163 11.69 -3.30 -0.67
N ARG A 164 12.37 -2.72 0.29
CA ARG A 164 12.97 -3.45 1.41
C ARG A 164 12.36 -2.93 2.69
N ASN A 165 11.54 -3.74 3.30
CA ASN A 165 11.02 -3.48 4.64
C ASN A 165 11.74 -4.41 5.63
N GLU A 166 12.51 -3.83 6.55
CA GLU A 166 13.30 -4.58 7.55
C GLU A 166 12.41 -5.32 8.56
N TYR A 167 11.15 -4.94 8.67
CA TYR A 167 10.17 -5.57 9.55
C TYR A 167 9.45 -6.78 8.91
N HIS A 168 9.57 -6.97 7.60
CA HIS A 168 9.00 -8.13 6.92
C HIS A 168 9.84 -9.37 7.19
N VAL A 169 9.31 -10.27 7.99
CA VAL A 169 9.96 -11.54 8.32
C VAL A 169 9.83 -12.55 7.17
N ARG A 170 8.63 -12.62 6.57
CA ARG A 170 8.35 -13.56 5.48
C ARG A 170 7.19 -13.09 4.61
N GLU A 171 7.49 -12.63 3.42
CA GLU A 171 6.50 -12.36 2.38
C GLU A 171 6.21 -13.62 1.55
N LEU A 172 4.99 -13.71 1.02
CA LEU A 172 4.54 -14.85 0.22
C LEU A 172 4.37 -14.47 -1.25
N TYR A 173 4.71 -15.40 -2.15
CA TYR A 173 4.22 -15.38 -3.52
C TYR A 173 2.75 -15.79 -3.57
N ARG A 174 2.01 -15.37 -4.59
CA ARG A 174 0.61 -15.72 -4.75
C ARG A 174 0.32 -17.23 -4.59
N PRO A 175 1.05 -18.17 -5.21
CA PRO A 175 0.78 -19.60 -5.04
C PRO A 175 0.97 -20.10 -3.59
N GLU A 176 1.94 -19.51 -2.86
CA GLU A 176 2.19 -19.84 -1.46
C GLU A 176 1.05 -19.32 -0.56
N LEU A 177 0.59 -18.08 -0.80
CA LEU A 177 -0.57 -17.51 -0.10
C LEU A 177 -1.82 -18.36 -0.36
N GLU A 178 -2.13 -18.70 -1.61
CA GLU A 178 -3.29 -19.54 -1.95
C GLU A 178 -3.20 -20.92 -1.31
N ALA A 179 -2.02 -21.54 -1.25
CA ALA A 179 -1.81 -22.82 -0.59
C ALA A 179 -2.06 -22.73 0.93
N LEU A 180 -1.55 -21.68 1.57
CA LEU A 180 -1.75 -21.40 2.99
C LEU A 180 -3.24 -21.16 3.30
N LEU A 181 -3.92 -20.32 2.51
CA LEU A 181 -5.35 -20.04 2.70
C LEU A 181 -6.17 -21.33 2.55
N ARG A 182 -5.92 -22.13 1.52
CA ARG A 182 -6.64 -23.38 1.23
C ARG A 182 -6.50 -24.41 2.36
N ALA A 183 -5.35 -24.42 3.04
CA ALA A 183 -5.10 -25.32 4.16
C ALA A 183 -5.99 -25.02 5.40
N HIS A 184 -6.29 -23.74 5.64
CA HIS A 184 -7.04 -23.30 6.82
C HIS A 184 -8.49 -22.91 6.50
N PHE A 185 -8.75 -22.39 5.30
CA PHE A 185 -10.04 -21.91 4.83
C PHE A 185 -10.31 -22.49 3.43
N PRO A 186 -11.02 -23.61 3.32
CA PRO A 186 -11.27 -24.28 2.03
C PRO A 186 -12.03 -23.41 1.01
N ALA A 187 -12.80 -22.43 1.49
CA ALA A 187 -13.50 -21.47 0.65
C ALA A 187 -12.83 -20.10 0.79
N TYR A 188 -12.33 -19.53 -0.31
CA TYR A 188 -11.80 -18.18 -0.33
C TYR A 188 -12.07 -17.50 -1.68
N ARG A 189 -12.02 -16.17 -1.66
CA ARG A 189 -11.97 -15.31 -2.85
C ARG A 189 -10.78 -14.39 -2.70
N LEU A 190 -10.07 -14.14 -3.78
CA LEU A 190 -8.86 -13.32 -3.79
C LEU A 190 -9.09 -12.09 -4.66
N TRP A 191 -8.66 -10.94 -4.15
CA TRP A 191 -8.58 -9.68 -4.88
C TRP A 191 -7.13 -9.22 -4.93
N GLY A 192 -6.76 -8.56 -6.02
CA GLY A 192 -5.53 -7.79 -6.10
C GLY A 192 -5.82 -6.33 -5.77
N GLN A 193 -4.88 -5.67 -5.12
CA GLN A 193 -4.88 -4.23 -4.91
C GLN A 193 -3.63 -3.62 -5.52
N ARG A 194 -3.81 -2.51 -6.19
CA ARG A 194 -2.72 -1.68 -6.70
C ARG A 194 -3.15 -0.22 -6.70
N LEU A 195 -2.23 0.65 -6.32
CA LEU A 195 -2.37 2.07 -6.52
C LEU A 195 -1.99 2.41 -7.95
N LEU A 196 -2.90 3.11 -8.62
CA LEU A 196 -2.66 3.86 -9.84
C LEU A 196 -2.79 5.35 -9.49
N PHE A 197 -3.60 6.14 -10.21
CA PHE A 197 -4.05 7.43 -9.65
C PHE A 197 -5.24 7.26 -8.69
N HIS A 198 -5.87 6.08 -8.73
CA HIS A 198 -6.85 5.59 -7.76
C HIS A 198 -6.33 4.30 -7.16
N SER A 199 -6.67 3.96 -5.91
CA SER A 199 -6.46 2.61 -5.42
C SER A 199 -7.51 1.70 -6.06
N ALA A 200 -7.08 0.65 -6.73
CA ALA A 200 -7.95 -0.34 -7.38
C ALA A 200 -7.88 -1.67 -6.62
N ILE A 201 -9.05 -2.25 -6.31
CA ILE A 201 -9.21 -3.63 -5.82
C ILE A 201 -10.07 -4.38 -6.83
N TRP A 202 -9.58 -5.47 -7.37
CA TRP A 202 -10.28 -6.30 -8.35
C TRP A 202 -10.18 -7.76 -7.97
N GLN A 203 -11.25 -8.51 -8.26
CA GLN A 203 -11.28 -9.94 -7.99
C GLN A 203 -10.31 -10.68 -8.92
N LEU A 204 -9.53 -11.60 -8.35
CA LEU A 204 -8.61 -12.45 -9.09
C LEU A 204 -9.27 -13.82 -9.33
N PRO A 205 -9.11 -14.43 -10.52
CA PRO A 205 -9.49 -15.82 -10.73
C PRO A 205 -8.57 -16.73 -9.90
N HIS A 206 -9.08 -17.88 -9.47
CA HIS A 206 -8.24 -18.91 -8.86
C HIS A 206 -7.17 -19.37 -9.86
N THR A 207 -5.96 -19.64 -9.37
CA THR A 207 -4.82 -20.06 -10.23
C THR A 207 -5.15 -21.27 -11.09
N GLU A 208 -6.04 -22.16 -10.64
CA GLU A 208 -6.48 -23.35 -11.37
C GLU A 208 -7.60 -23.05 -12.39
N GLU A 209 -8.34 -21.93 -12.23
CA GLU A 209 -9.48 -21.54 -13.04
C GLU A 209 -9.15 -20.47 -14.10
N ALA A 210 -7.95 -19.90 -14.06
CA ALA A 210 -7.52 -18.82 -14.96
C ALA A 210 -7.61 -19.18 -16.46
N ALA A 211 -7.71 -20.48 -16.78
CA ALA A 211 -7.88 -20.96 -18.16
C ALA A 211 -9.35 -21.02 -18.63
N ALA A 212 -10.34 -20.85 -17.74
CA ALA A 212 -11.76 -21.09 -18.04
C ALA A 212 -12.67 -19.85 -17.87
N ALA A 213 -12.18 -18.71 -17.41
CA ALA A 213 -12.99 -17.54 -17.09
C ALA A 213 -13.39 -16.74 -18.34
N GLY A 214 -14.44 -17.20 -18.97
CA GLY A 214 -15.25 -16.39 -19.89
C GLY A 214 -16.57 -16.04 -19.24
N SER A 215 -16.85 -14.74 -19.17
CA SER A 215 -18.12 -14.06 -18.97
C SER A 215 -18.33 -13.31 -17.64
N GLY A 216 -18.44 -12.02 -17.73
CA GLY A 216 -18.97 -11.13 -16.69
C GLY A 216 -17.96 -10.26 -15.93
N THR A 217 -16.67 -10.42 -16.17
CA THR A 217 -15.63 -9.56 -15.59
C THR A 217 -15.51 -8.27 -16.40
N PRO A 218 -15.34 -7.09 -15.79
CA PRO A 218 -15.06 -5.87 -16.54
C PRO A 218 -13.85 -6.10 -17.45
N ALA A 219 -14.00 -5.83 -18.74
CA ALA A 219 -12.91 -5.98 -19.70
C ALA A 219 -11.94 -4.82 -19.52
N PHE A 220 -10.71 -5.14 -19.12
CA PHE A 220 -9.60 -4.19 -19.19
C PHE A 220 -9.04 -4.23 -20.61
N LEU A 221 -8.82 -3.05 -21.19
CA LEU A 221 -8.21 -2.92 -22.52
C LEU A 221 -6.74 -2.55 -22.34
N GLN A 222 -5.87 -3.34 -22.90
CA GLN A 222 -4.43 -3.09 -22.87
C GLN A 222 -3.88 -2.89 -24.26
N GLN A 223 -3.13 -1.81 -24.47
CA GLN A 223 -2.38 -1.60 -25.70
C GLN A 223 -1.00 -2.27 -25.59
N SER A 224 -0.67 -3.11 -26.56
CA SER A 224 0.65 -3.74 -26.71
C SER A 224 1.05 -3.71 -28.18
N GLY A 225 2.20 -3.11 -28.49
CA GLY A 225 2.77 -3.09 -29.83
C GLY A 225 1.90 -2.50 -30.95
N GLY A 226 0.86 -1.75 -30.65
CA GLY A 226 -0.07 -1.16 -31.62
C GLY A 226 -1.42 -1.87 -31.72
N ALA A 227 -1.61 -3.02 -31.09
CA ALA A 227 -2.91 -3.68 -30.91
C ALA A 227 -3.52 -3.32 -29.57
N ILE A 228 -4.88 -3.25 -29.52
CA ILE A 228 -5.64 -3.11 -28.28
C ILE A 228 -6.36 -4.44 -28.06
N GLU A 229 -6.06 -5.08 -26.94
CA GLU A 229 -6.60 -6.39 -26.59
C GLU A 229 -7.37 -6.34 -25.27
N PRO A 230 -8.53 -7.02 -25.17
CA PRO A 230 -9.21 -7.18 -23.90
C PRO A 230 -8.43 -8.15 -23.00
N ARG A 231 -8.36 -7.81 -21.71
CA ARG A 231 -7.78 -8.64 -20.66
C ARG A 231 -8.83 -8.91 -19.58
N PRO A 232 -8.82 -10.10 -18.95
CA PRO A 232 -9.70 -10.40 -17.83
C PRO A 232 -9.34 -9.62 -16.57
N GLU A 233 -8.11 -9.15 -16.48
CA GLU A 233 -7.54 -8.44 -15.34
C GLU A 233 -6.84 -7.15 -15.81
N PRO A 234 -6.60 -6.17 -14.90
CA PRO A 234 -5.74 -5.04 -15.21
C PRO A 234 -4.40 -5.53 -15.76
N GLY A 235 -3.82 -4.80 -16.71
CA GLY A 235 -2.51 -5.13 -17.29
C GLY A 235 -1.32 -4.98 -16.35
N HIS A 236 -1.57 -4.94 -15.03
CA HIS A 236 -0.58 -4.78 -13.96
C HIS A 236 -0.83 -5.83 -12.88
N ASP A 237 0.25 -6.44 -12.40
CA ASP A 237 0.20 -7.33 -11.26
C ASP A 237 -0.18 -6.54 -9.99
N PRO A 238 -0.96 -7.12 -9.07
CA PRO A 238 -1.29 -6.48 -7.81
C PRO A 238 -0.05 -6.34 -6.94
N VAL A 239 0.02 -5.27 -6.16
CA VAL A 239 1.06 -5.09 -5.13
C VAL A 239 0.67 -5.84 -3.87
N TYR A 240 -0.64 -5.87 -3.57
CA TYR A 240 -1.20 -6.55 -2.41
C TYR A 240 -2.31 -7.50 -2.82
N PHE A 241 -2.44 -8.58 -2.07
CA PHE A 241 -3.60 -9.45 -2.10
C PHE A 241 -4.55 -9.11 -0.97
N LEU A 242 -5.84 -9.26 -1.24
CA LEU A 242 -6.90 -9.19 -0.26
C LEU A 242 -7.71 -10.48 -0.36
N ALA A 243 -7.73 -11.28 0.69
CA ALA A 243 -8.39 -12.56 0.69
C ALA A 243 -9.56 -12.60 1.68
N LEU A 244 -10.72 -12.98 1.19
CA LEU A 244 -11.93 -13.24 1.97
C LEU A 244 -12.11 -14.75 2.08
N CYS A 245 -12.08 -15.28 3.30
CA CYS A 245 -11.95 -16.68 3.58
C CYS A 245 -13.05 -17.17 4.54
N ALA A 246 -13.59 -18.37 4.29
CA ALA A 246 -14.55 -19.01 5.15
C ALA A 246 -14.35 -20.53 5.20
N ALA A 247 -15.02 -21.20 6.15
CA ALA A 247 -15.03 -22.66 6.22
C ALA A 247 -15.75 -23.26 5.03
N ASN A 248 -16.85 -22.63 4.59
CA ASN A 248 -17.67 -23.11 3.47
C ASN A 248 -17.95 -21.96 2.50
N ALA A 249 -18.17 -22.26 1.24
CA ALA A 249 -18.48 -21.27 0.21
C ALA A 249 -19.79 -20.50 0.50
N ALA A 250 -20.76 -21.13 1.17
CA ALA A 250 -22.01 -20.51 1.56
C ALA A 250 -21.86 -19.44 2.66
N ASP A 251 -20.76 -19.48 3.41
CA ASP A 251 -20.46 -18.53 4.50
C ASP A 251 -19.71 -17.30 4.01
N LEU A 252 -19.21 -17.32 2.76
CA LEU A 252 -18.56 -16.15 2.14
C LEU A 252 -19.60 -15.06 1.89
N PRO A 253 -19.45 -13.87 2.47
CA PRO A 253 -20.33 -12.75 2.17
C PRO A 253 -20.20 -12.34 0.70
N GLN A 254 -21.24 -11.71 0.16
CA GLN A 254 -21.17 -11.13 -1.17
C GLN A 254 -20.26 -9.91 -1.15
N PRO A 255 -19.25 -9.86 -2.03
CA PRO A 255 -18.39 -8.69 -2.10
C PRO A 255 -19.17 -7.47 -2.60
N PRO A 256 -18.79 -6.25 -2.19
CA PRO A 256 -19.46 -5.04 -2.63
C PRO A 256 -19.37 -4.82 -4.14
N ALA A 257 -18.29 -5.25 -4.78
CA ALA A 257 -18.07 -5.17 -6.22
C ALA A 257 -16.95 -6.11 -6.67
N ALA A 258 -16.96 -6.48 -7.98
CA ALA A 258 -15.82 -7.19 -8.59
C ALA A 258 -14.61 -6.26 -8.80
N LEU A 259 -14.87 -4.96 -8.98
CA LEU A 259 -13.89 -3.89 -9.06
C LEU A 259 -14.32 -2.78 -8.10
N SER A 260 -13.44 -2.37 -7.21
CA SER A 260 -13.58 -1.21 -6.33
C SER A 260 -12.47 -0.22 -6.62
N LEU A 261 -12.80 1.07 -6.73
CA LEU A 261 -11.88 2.17 -6.90
C LEU A 261 -12.01 3.12 -5.71
N PHE A 262 -10.91 3.67 -5.26
CA PHE A 262 -10.85 4.60 -4.15
C PHE A 262 -9.90 5.75 -4.48
N ASP A 263 -10.35 6.97 -4.31
CA ASP A 263 -9.57 8.20 -4.32
C ASP A 263 -10.08 9.16 -3.24
N ASP A 264 -9.37 10.24 -3.01
CA ASP A 264 -9.88 11.34 -2.20
C ASP A 264 -10.46 12.46 -3.09
N ALA A 265 -11.30 13.30 -2.50
CA ALA A 265 -11.96 14.41 -3.23
C ALA A 265 -10.97 15.46 -3.77
N ASP A 266 -9.76 15.52 -3.22
CA ASP A 266 -8.70 16.45 -3.60
C ASP A 266 -7.74 15.86 -4.63
N GLU A 267 -7.96 14.60 -5.06
CA GLU A 267 -7.09 13.87 -5.99
C GLU A 267 -5.60 13.97 -5.58
N SER A 268 -5.31 13.85 -4.28
CA SER A 268 -4.01 14.22 -3.71
C SER A 268 -2.83 13.46 -4.32
N VAL A 269 -3.02 12.18 -4.70
CA VAL A 269 -2.00 11.37 -5.37
C VAL A 269 -1.71 11.93 -6.76
N TYR A 270 -2.75 12.23 -7.55
CA TYR A 270 -2.59 12.83 -8.88
C TYR A 270 -1.94 14.21 -8.80
N ALA A 271 -2.41 15.06 -7.89
CA ALA A 271 -1.88 16.41 -7.67
C ALA A 271 -0.38 16.36 -7.29
N HIS A 272 0.00 15.40 -6.44
CA HIS A 272 1.41 15.19 -6.07
C HIS A 272 2.27 14.84 -7.28
N TYR A 273 1.90 13.81 -8.05
CA TYR A 273 2.66 13.40 -9.24
C TYR A 273 2.73 14.53 -10.28
N TYR A 274 1.62 15.23 -10.49
CA TYR A 274 1.58 16.38 -11.40
C TYR A 274 2.51 17.51 -10.96
N HIS A 275 2.57 17.79 -9.65
CA HIS A 275 3.53 18.75 -9.07
C HIS A 275 4.98 18.33 -9.34
N GLU A 276 5.34 17.08 -9.05
CA GLU A 276 6.70 16.57 -9.27
C GLU A 276 7.09 16.55 -10.76
N ILE A 277 6.17 16.22 -11.65
CA ILE A 277 6.41 16.31 -13.11
C ILE A 277 6.73 17.77 -13.49
N ARG A 278 5.95 18.75 -13.03
CA ARG A 278 6.19 20.16 -13.32
C ARG A 278 7.53 20.65 -12.77
N LYS A 279 7.88 20.25 -11.57
CA LYS A 279 9.17 20.54 -10.94
C LYS A 279 10.34 19.98 -11.76
N ASN A 280 10.24 18.73 -12.23
CA ASN A 280 11.24 18.12 -13.08
C ASN A 280 11.35 18.80 -14.44
N MET A 281 10.24 19.20 -15.05
CA MET A 281 10.23 19.98 -16.30
C MET A 281 10.92 21.33 -16.13
N ALA A 282 10.64 22.04 -15.03
CA ALA A 282 11.27 23.33 -14.71
C ALA A 282 12.80 23.16 -14.48
N ALA A 283 13.20 22.11 -13.76
CA ALA A 283 14.62 21.79 -13.59
C ALA A 283 15.31 21.46 -14.93
N GLY A 284 14.66 20.71 -15.81
CA GLY A 284 15.15 20.42 -17.16
C GLY A 284 15.33 21.68 -18.02
N ALA A 285 14.38 22.61 -17.97
CA ALA A 285 14.48 23.89 -18.64
C ALA A 285 15.66 24.73 -18.11
N LEU A 286 15.85 24.77 -16.79
CA LEU A 286 16.98 25.48 -16.17
C LEU A 286 18.33 24.87 -16.58
N LEU A 287 18.44 23.54 -16.61
CA LEU A 287 19.64 22.85 -17.08
C LEU A 287 19.95 23.17 -18.55
N ALA A 288 18.95 23.15 -19.43
CA ALA A 288 19.11 23.51 -20.83
C ALA A 288 19.57 24.96 -21.02
N ASP A 289 19.11 25.91 -20.19
CA ASP A 289 19.56 27.29 -20.18
C ASP A 289 21.04 27.39 -19.75
N ARG A 290 21.40 26.64 -18.69
CA ARG A 290 22.80 26.58 -18.23
C ARG A 290 23.74 25.96 -19.25
N ASP A 291 23.31 24.94 -19.96
CA ASP A 291 24.10 24.31 -21.03
C ASP A 291 24.32 25.28 -22.19
N ARG A 292 23.30 26.05 -22.58
CA ARG A 292 23.42 27.12 -23.58
C ARG A 292 24.43 28.18 -23.16
N GLU A 293 24.34 28.65 -21.91
CA GLU A 293 25.28 29.63 -21.37
C GLU A 293 26.71 29.09 -21.32
N LEU A 294 26.90 27.86 -20.88
CA LEU A 294 28.21 27.18 -20.90
C LEU A 294 28.78 27.06 -22.32
N ALA A 295 27.94 26.71 -23.29
CA ALA A 295 28.36 26.63 -24.69
C ALA A 295 28.80 28.01 -25.21
N ARG A 296 28.04 29.08 -24.87
CA ARG A 296 28.41 30.47 -25.24
C ARG A 296 29.75 30.87 -24.63
N LEU A 297 29.91 30.68 -23.31
CA LEU A 297 31.12 31.04 -22.58
C LEU A 297 32.36 30.27 -23.09
N ARG A 298 32.20 28.98 -23.49
CA ARG A 298 33.25 28.20 -24.08
C ARG A 298 33.68 28.76 -25.44
N ALA A 299 32.71 29.12 -26.29
CA ALA A 299 33.00 29.74 -27.57
C ALA A 299 33.72 31.12 -27.42
N GLU A 300 33.27 31.94 -26.47
CA GLU A 300 33.93 33.21 -26.14
C GLU A 300 35.38 32.99 -25.65
N LEU A 301 35.61 31.98 -24.80
CA LEU A 301 36.92 31.63 -24.30
C LEU A 301 37.85 31.14 -25.43
N GLU A 302 37.35 30.29 -26.34
CA GLU A 302 38.07 29.81 -27.51
C GLU A 302 38.42 30.96 -28.44
N ALA A 303 37.51 31.87 -28.70
CA ALA A 303 37.77 33.07 -29.51
C ALA A 303 38.80 33.99 -28.84
N ALA A 304 38.74 34.18 -27.53
CA ALA A 304 39.71 35.01 -26.78
C ALA A 304 41.11 34.36 -26.72
N THR A 305 41.19 32.99 -26.72
CA THR A 305 42.46 32.27 -26.65
C THR A 305 43.01 31.93 -28.02
N GLY A 306 42.17 31.84 -29.06
CA GLY A 306 42.59 31.60 -30.45
C GLY A 306 43.28 32.79 -31.13
N GLY A 307 43.15 34.02 -30.58
CA GLY A 307 43.85 35.22 -31.06
C GLY A 307 45.35 35.30 -30.70
N THR A 308 45.89 34.36 -29.95
CA THR A 308 47.29 34.31 -29.52
C THR A 308 48.09 33.10 -30.07
N ALA A 309 47.72 32.59 -31.24
CA ALA A 309 48.52 31.57 -31.94
C ALA A 309 49.75 32.20 -32.61
N GLY A 310 50.70 32.60 -31.80
CA GLY A 310 51.98 33.19 -32.24
C GLY A 310 53.03 33.18 -31.14
N SER A 311 53.33 32.02 -30.56
CA SER A 311 54.63 31.63 -29.98
C SER A 311 54.51 30.28 -29.23
N ASP A 312 55.27 29.32 -29.71
CA ASP A 312 55.31 27.94 -29.23
C ASP A 312 55.95 27.72 -27.85
N ALA A 313 56.20 28.76 -27.10
CA ALA A 313 56.89 28.71 -25.79
C ALA A 313 56.00 28.61 -24.58
N GLY A 314 54.68 28.78 -24.72
CA GLY A 314 53.73 28.83 -23.57
C GLY A 314 52.98 27.49 -23.29
N ARG A 315 53.13 26.47 -24.08
CA ARG A 315 52.34 25.24 -23.96
C ARG A 315 52.80 24.26 -22.88
N ALA A 316 54.10 24.27 -22.53
CA ALA A 316 54.67 23.38 -21.53
C ALA A 316 54.34 23.82 -20.08
N ASP A 317 54.15 25.08 -19.83
CA ASP A 317 53.98 25.63 -18.45
C ASP A 317 52.52 25.48 -17.91
N ARG A 318 51.50 25.54 -18.79
CA ARG A 318 50.10 25.42 -18.37
C ARG A 318 49.68 24.03 -17.93
N ARG A 319 50.28 22.95 -18.51
CA ARG A 319 49.99 21.58 -18.08
C ARG A 319 50.58 21.26 -16.69
N SER A 320 51.72 21.85 -16.35
CA SER A 320 52.37 21.69 -15.06
C SER A 320 51.60 22.45 -13.94
N TRP A 321 50.97 23.61 -14.25
CA TRP A 321 50.20 24.36 -13.31
C TRP A 321 48.88 23.65 -12.90
N TRP A 322 48.13 23.09 -13.88
CA TRP A 322 46.90 22.34 -13.59
C TRP A 322 47.16 21.04 -12.82
N ARG A 323 48.29 20.36 -13.08
CA ARG A 323 48.66 19.15 -12.30
C ARG A 323 48.96 19.46 -10.86
N ARG A 324 49.64 20.57 -10.57
CA ARG A 324 49.88 21.04 -9.17
C ARG A 324 48.61 21.48 -8.47
N LEU A 325 47.67 22.12 -9.17
CA LEU A 325 46.41 22.55 -8.60
C LEU A 325 45.47 21.39 -8.24
N LEU A 326 45.54 20.29 -9.00
CA LEU A 326 44.69 19.10 -8.81
C LEU A 326 45.36 18.02 -7.96
N GLY A 327 46.58 18.24 -7.44
CA GLY A 327 47.24 17.29 -6.53
C GLY A 327 47.55 15.92 -7.18
N ILE A 328 47.83 15.85 -8.51
CA ILE A 328 48.03 14.62 -9.27
C ILE A 328 49.53 14.35 -9.52
N ASP A 329 50.42 14.90 -8.72
CA ASP A 329 51.84 14.55 -8.69
C ASP A 329 52.14 13.78 -7.39
N SER A 330 52.17 12.45 -7.54
CA SER A 330 52.99 11.55 -6.73
C SER A 330 53.48 10.41 -7.60
#